data_62aadd44dae3b39c0f56687cfda3cb63
#
_entry.id   62aadd44dae3b39c0f56687cfda3cb63
#
_cell.length_a   1.000
_cell.length_b   1.000
_cell.length_c   1.000
_cell.angle_alpha   90.00
_cell.angle_beta   90.00
_cell.angle_gamma   90.00
#
_symmetry.space_group_name_H-M   'P 1'
#
loop_
_entity.id
_entity.type
_entity.pdbx_description
1 polymer ?
#
loop_
_entity_poly.entity_id
_entity_poly.type
_entity_poly.pdbx_seq_one_letter_code
_entity_poly.pdbx_strand_id
1 'polypeptide(L)'
;MLLAASESVIREGKVDGRSAAAHFAWLWQEGVILQPPKGLSEALQRLAGGAPWMSAGAPLGLKCPSVLSRAMVVGLFEGRRARLPHDAGVLSVVTHKDPTCAAAAAAFAQAVALGMEEEALTAAAFCESLALAAAVHDKTLAEELRHLPRLLTWDVSRALGALRKVGVPRSELAGVDGLPPHVVPVLLTSLYATLKMPHDFREAVALVLRCGGEVDVAAAVTGALLGAHLGTRALPARLRKQVLYGENLLDTADRLFQARQVRETLVTALALHRRR
;
A
#
# COMPACT_ATOMS: atom_id res chain seq x y z
N MET A 1 -5.98 -7.97 7.29
CA MET A 1 -6.16 -6.54 6.94
C MET A 1 -6.49 -6.35 5.46
N LEU A 2 -5.69 -6.88 4.50
CA LEU A 2 -5.98 -6.82 3.06
C LEU A 2 -7.37 -7.36 2.73
N LEU A 3 -7.65 -8.63 3.03
CA LEU A 3 -8.94 -9.27 2.74
C LEU A 3 -10.12 -8.52 3.38
N ALA A 4 -9.98 -8.06 4.62
CA ALA A 4 -11.03 -7.30 5.29
C ALA A 4 -11.32 -5.94 4.62
N ALA A 5 -10.27 -5.25 4.15
CA ALA A 5 -10.46 -4.04 3.37
C ALA A 5 -11.13 -4.32 2.02
N SER A 6 -10.75 -5.42 1.35
CA SER A 6 -11.38 -5.86 0.10
C SER A 6 -12.86 -6.18 0.29
N GLU A 7 -13.22 -6.94 1.31
CA GLU A 7 -14.62 -7.27 1.63
C GLU A 7 -15.47 -6.02 1.91
N SER A 8 -14.90 -5.05 2.65
CA SER A 8 -15.56 -3.76 2.87
C SER A 8 -15.84 -3.04 1.55
N VAL A 9 -14.85 -2.94 0.66
CA VAL A 9 -14.99 -2.25 -0.62
C VAL A 9 -15.95 -2.99 -1.55
N ILE A 10 -15.88 -4.31 -1.62
CA ILE A 10 -16.80 -5.14 -2.43
C ILE A 10 -18.23 -4.94 -1.98
N ARG A 11 -18.47 -4.98 -0.67
CA ARG A 11 -19.82 -4.85 -0.09
C ARG A 11 -20.42 -3.46 -0.33
N GLU A 12 -19.63 -2.42 -0.14
CA GLU A 12 -20.10 -1.03 -0.22
C GLU A 12 -20.05 -0.46 -1.66
N GLY A 13 -19.34 -1.11 -2.60
CA GLY A 13 -19.09 -0.57 -3.94
C GLY A 13 -18.27 0.73 -3.95
N LYS A 14 -17.62 1.05 -2.82
CA LYS A 14 -16.79 2.24 -2.58
C LYS A 14 -15.87 2.02 -1.39
N VAL A 15 -14.87 2.88 -1.24
CA VAL A 15 -14.09 2.95 0.01
C VAL A 15 -14.94 3.64 1.08
N ASP A 16 -15.15 2.95 2.19
CA ASP A 16 -15.92 3.43 3.34
C ASP A 16 -15.18 3.14 4.65
N GLY A 17 -14.79 4.20 5.36
CA GLY A 17 -14.00 4.07 6.59
C GLY A 17 -14.76 3.39 7.74
N ARG A 18 -16.08 3.55 7.82
CA ARG A 18 -16.93 2.90 8.85
C ARG A 18 -17.02 1.40 8.59
N SER A 19 -17.29 1.03 7.34
CA SER A 19 -17.36 -0.38 6.95
C SER A 19 -16.01 -1.08 7.13
N ALA A 20 -14.89 -0.46 6.70
CA ALA A 20 -13.56 -0.98 6.92
C ALA A 20 -13.24 -1.16 8.42
N ALA A 21 -13.59 -0.18 9.25
CA ALA A 21 -13.39 -0.24 10.69
C ALA A 21 -14.15 -1.41 11.34
N ALA A 22 -15.39 -1.65 10.92
CA ALA A 22 -16.18 -2.79 11.40
C ALA A 22 -15.52 -4.14 11.07
N HIS A 23 -15.01 -4.31 9.85
CA HIS A 23 -14.28 -5.51 9.45
C HIS A 23 -12.95 -5.67 10.22
N PHE A 24 -12.25 -4.58 10.48
CA PHE A 24 -11.00 -4.61 11.25
C PHE A 24 -11.23 -4.93 12.71
N ALA A 25 -12.29 -4.37 13.32
CA ALA A 25 -12.71 -4.70 14.68
C ALA A 25 -13.10 -6.18 14.82
N TRP A 26 -13.82 -6.71 13.85
CA TRP A 26 -14.16 -8.13 13.79
C TRP A 26 -12.92 -9.02 13.74
N LEU A 27 -11.97 -8.74 12.82
CA LEU A 27 -10.71 -9.50 12.76
C LEU A 27 -9.93 -9.49 14.08
N TRP A 28 -9.98 -8.37 14.81
CA TRP A 28 -9.35 -8.26 16.12
C TRP A 28 -10.03 -9.16 17.15
N GLN A 29 -11.36 -9.15 17.19
CA GLN A 29 -12.17 -9.96 18.12
C GLN A 29 -12.00 -11.46 17.86
N GLU A 30 -11.88 -11.87 16.59
CA GLU A 30 -11.60 -13.27 16.20
C GLU A 30 -10.15 -13.72 16.47
N GLY A 31 -9.25 -12.82 16.89
CA GLY A 31 -7.86 -13.16 17.20
C GLY A 31 -7.02 -13.62 16.00
N VAL A 32 -7.46 -13.32 14.77
CA VAL A 32 -6.78 -13.78 13.54
C VAL A 32 -5.62 -12.90 13.10
N ILE A 33 -5.43 -11.73 13.72
CA ILE A 33 -4.31 -10.83 13.42
C ILE A 33 -3.12 -11.22 14.31
N LEU A 34 -2.12 -11.83 13.70
CA LEU A 34 -0.93 -12.30 14.40
C LEU A 34 0.09 -11.17 14.58
N GLN A 35 0.60 -11.01 15.79
CA GLN A 35 1.71 -10.12 16.15
C GLN A 35 1.63 -8.70 15.52
N PRO A 36 0.49 -7.99 15.63
CA PRO A 36 0.39 -6.66 15.07
C PRO A 36 1.33 -5.68 15.77
N PRO A 37 1.93 -4.72 15.04
CA PRO A 37 2.69 -3.64 15.66
C PRO A 37 1.85 -2.90 16.69
N LYS A 38 2.49 -2.36 17.74
CA LYS A 38 1.82 -1.71 18.88
C LYS A 38 0.77 -0.67 18.46
N GLY A 39 1.10 0.23 17.53
CA GLY A 39 0.17 1.25 17.06
C GLY A 39 -1.05 0.68 16.35
N LEU A 40 -0.89 -0.43 15.60
CA LEU A 40 -2.00 -1.14 14.95
C LEU A 40 -2.87 -1.85 15.99
N SER A 41 -2.27 -2.61 16.93
CA SER A 41 -3.02 -3.33 17.96
C SER A 41 -3.87 -2.41 18.84
N GLU A 42 -3.31 -1.27 19.27
CA GLU A 42 -4.04 -0.27 20.04
C GLU A 42 -5.22 0.35 19.25
N ALA A 43 -5.03 0.61 17.95
CA ALA A 43 -6.11 1.12 17.10
C ALA A 43 -7.22 0.09 16.94
N LEU A 44 -6.88 -1.18 16.71
CA LEU A 44 -7.84 -2.27 16.57
C LEU A 44 -8.60 -2.52 17.87
N GLN A 45 -7.93 -2.46 19.03
CA GLN A 45 -8.55 -2.55 20.33
C GLN A 45 -9.57 -1.43 20.56
N ARG A 46 -9.22 -0.17 20.20
CA ARG A 46 -10.15 0.96 20.28
C ARG A 46 -11.37 0.77 19.38
N LEU A 47 -11.17 0.30 18.13
CA LEU A 47 -12.28 -0.01 17.22
C LEU A 47 -13.19 -1.10 17.78
N ALA A 48 -12.63 -2.18 18.30
CA ALA A 48 -13.40 -3.26 18.92
C ALA A 48 -14.16 -2.81 20.18
N GLY A 49 -13.63 -1.79 20.89
CA GLY A 49 -14.28 -1.12 22.01
C GLY A 49 -15.31 -0.07 21.60
N GLY A 50 -15.63 0.07 20.29
CA GLY A 50 -16.66 0.99 19.80
C GLY A 50 -16.22 2.43 19.55
N ALA A 51 -14.91 2.71 19.55
CA ALA A 51 -14.41 4.04 19.21
C ALA A 51 -14.76 4.41 17.76
N PRO A 52 -15.12 5.68 17.47
CA PRO A 52 -15.36 6.15 16.11
C PRO A 52 -14.11 5.93 15.24
N TRP A 53 -14.29 5.46 14.01
CA TRP A 53 -13.20 5.07 13.11
C TRP A 53 -12.20 6.21 12.81
N MET A 54 -12.67 7.47 12.79
CA MET A 54 -11.80 8.63 12.60
C MET A 54 -10.90 8.95 13.80
N SER A 55 -11.26 8.47 15.00
CA SER A 55 -10.52 8.75 16.23
C SER A 55 -9.71 7.54 16.73
N ALA A 56 -10.04 6.33 16.28
CA ALA A 56 -9.43 5.09 16.76
C ALA A 56 -7.94 4.93 16.37
N GLY A 57 -7.51 5.51 15.26
CA GLY A 57 -6.15 5.35 14.74
C GLY A 57 -5.04 5.76 15.72
N ALA A 58 -3.87 5.16 15.57
CA ALA A 58 -2.66 5.51 16.29
C ALA A 58 -2.34 7.01 16.14
N PRO A 59 -1.77 7.65 17.19
CA PRO A 59 -1.50 9.08 17.18
C PRO A 59 -0.45 9.49 16.14
N LEU A 60 -0.31 10.81 15.94
CA LEU A 60 0.75 11.39 15.12
C LEU A 60 2.13 10.94 15.60
N GLY A 61 3.05 10.76 14.66
CA GLY A 61 4.42 10.30 14.90
C GLY A 61 4.58 8.78 14.79
N LEU A 62 3.51 7.97 14.85
CA LEU A 62 3.58 6.53 14.60
C LEU A 62 3.41 6.25 13.10
N LYS A 63 4.53 6.11 12.41
CA LYS A 63 4.62 5.95 10.94
C LYS A 63 4.84 4.50 10.52
N CYS A 64 3.91 3.62 10.94
CA CYS A 64 4.01 2.18 10.71
C CYS A 64 3.69 1.78 9.26
N PRO A 65 4.46 0.85 8.64
CA PRO A 65 4.25 0.42 7.27
C PRO A 65 3.01 -0.48 7.09
N SER A 66 2.38 -0.94 8.15
CA SER A 66 1.18 -1.80 8.08
C SER A 66 0.00 -1.17 7.31
N VAL A 67 -0.02 0.15 7.11
CA VAL A 67 -1.02 0.85 6.29
C VAL A 67 -0.97 0.41 4.82
N LEU A 68 0.20 0.01 4.32
CA LEU A 68 0.40 -0.33 2.91
C LEU A 68 -0.41 -1.57 2.49
N SER A 69 -0.60 -2.54 3.39
CA SER A 69 -1.34 -3.77 3.07
C SER A 69 -2.75 -3.54 2.53
N ARG A 70 -3.45 -2.51 3.00
CA ARG A 70 -4.82 -2.17 2.57
C ARG A 70 -4.88 -1.08 1.51
N ALA A 71 -3.82 -0.30 1.36
CA ALA A 71 -3.74 0.70 0.30
C ALA A 71 -3.74 0.07 -1.10
N MET A 72 -3.22 -1.16 -1.25
CA MET A 72 -3.31 -1.93 -2.48
C MET A 72 -4.75 -2.09 -2.96
N VAL A 73 -5.70 -2.33 -2.05
CA VAL A 73 -7.13 -2.47 -2.39
C VAL A 73 -7.66 -1.21 -3.05
N VAL A 74 -7.24 -0.04 -2.55
CA VAL A 74 -7.64 1.24 -3.15
C VAL A 74 -7.10 1.37 -4.57
N GLY A 75 -5.83 1.04 -4.80
CA GLY A 75 -5.23 1.06 -6.14
C GLY A 75 -5.95 0.15 -7.12
N LEU A 76 -6.23 -1.09 -6.72
CA LEU A 76 -6.95 -2.07 -7.53
C LEU A 76 -8.38 -1.63 -7.85
N PHE A 77 -9.09 -1.04 -6.89
CA PHE A 77 -10.47 -0.65 -7.03
C PHE A 77 -10.64 0.71 -7.70
N GLU A 78 -9.92 1.75 -7.26
CA GLU A 78 -10.05 3.10 -7.78
C GLU A 78 -9.37 3.28 -9.17
N GLY A 79 -8.33 2.52 -9.48
CA GLY A 79 -7.51 2.83 -10.65
C GLY A 79 -6.96 4.25 -10.57
N ARG A 80 -6.83 4.96 -11.69
CA ARG A 80 -6.31 6.35 -11.75
C ARG A 80 -7.35 7.44 -11.46
N ARG A 81 -8.37 7.16 -10.67
CA ARG A 81 -9.40 8.15 -10.38
C ARG A 81 -8.89 9.23 -9.42
N ALA A 82 -9.36 10.46 -9.58
CA ALA A 82 -9.00 11.60 -8.73
C ALA A 82 -9.28 11.38 -7.23
N ARG A 83 -10.17 10.45 -6.88
CA ARG A 83 -10.49 10.10 -5.49
C ARG A 83 -9.44 9.19 -4.82
N LEU A 84 -8.60 8.49 -5.60
CA LEU A 84 -7.65 7.51 -5.08
C LEU A 84 -6.83 8.03 -3.88
N PRO A 85 -6.20 9.22 -3.92
CA PRO A 85 -5.41 9.69 -2.78
C PRO A 85 -6.25 9.91 -1.53
N HIS A 86 -7.45 10.47 -1.68
CA HIS A 86 -8.39 10.66 -0.57
C HIS A 86 -8.81 9.32 0.04
N ASP A 87 -9.21 8.37 -0.78
CA ASP A 87 -9.70 7.06 -0.35
C ASP A 87 -8.61 6.22 0.32
N ALA A 88 -7.35 6.33 -0.15
CA ALA A 88 -6.20 5.75 0.54
C ALA A 88 -5.99 6.38 1.94
N GLY A 89 -6.15 7.69 2.05
CA GLY A 89 -6.14 8.40 3.33
C GLY A 89 -7.25 7.94 4.28
N VAL A 90 -8.47 7.74 3.77
CA VAL A 90 -9.59 7.19 4.56
C VAL A 90 -9.24 5.84 5.17
N LEU A 91 -8.72 4.89 4.39
CA LEU A 91 -8.31 3.59 4.94
C LEU A 91 -7.10 3.69 5.88
N SER A 92 -6.20 4.66 5.66
CA SER A 92 -5.05 4.88 6.55
C SER A 92 -5.53 5.35 7.92
N VAL A 93 -6.38 6.37 7.99
CA VAL A 93 -6.78 7.03 9.25
C VAL A 93 -7.52 6.10 10.21
N VAL A 94 -8.18 5.07 9.71
CA VAL A 94 -8.85 4.04 10.53
C VAL A 94 -7.90 3.45 11.58
N THR A 95 -6.61 3.30 11.25
CA THR A 95 -5.62 2.73 12.17
C THR A 95 -4.41 3.62 12.45
N HIS A 96 -4.09 4.59 11.57
CA HIS A 96 -2.95 5.51 11.72
C HIS A 96 -3.33 6.91 11.24
N LYS A 97 -3.27 7.87 12.15
CA LYS A 97 -3.65 9.27 11.88
C LYS A 97 -2.52 10.13 11.32
N ASP A 98 -1.28 9.61 11.31
CA ASP A 98 -0.13 10.37 10.79
C ASP A 98 -0.29 10.62 9.27
N PRO A 99 -0.17 11.87 8.81
CA PRO A 99 -0.35 12.22 7.40
C PRO A 99 0.69 11.55 6.49
N THR A 100 1.88 11.24 6.99
CA THR A 100 2.88 10.49 6.22
C THR A 100 2.40 9.06 5.92
N CYS A 101 1.64 8.43 6.83
CA CYS A 101 1.01 7.13 6.58
C CYS A 101 -0.05 7.22 5.47
N ALA A 102 -0.87 8.27 5.47
CA ALA A 102 -1.86 8.51 4.42
C ALA A 102 -1.19 8.80 3.06
N ALA A 103 -0.12 9.61 3.05
CA ALA A 103 0.66 9.90 1.85
C ALA A 103 1.32 8.65 1.27
N ALA A 104 1.91 7.80 2.11
CA ALA A 104 2.52 6.54 1.70
C ALA A 104 1.47 5.56 1.14
N ALA A 105 0.29 5.49 1.77
CA ALA A 105 -0.84 4.71 1.28
C ALA A 105 -1.32 5.21 -0.09
N ALA A 106 -1.42 6.53 -0.28
CA ALA A 106 -1.82 7.14 -1.54
C ALA A 106 -0.79 6.88 -2.65
N ALA A 107 0.51 7.05 -2.36
CA ALA A 107 1.58 6.75 -3.31
C ALA A 107 1.59 5.27 -3.71
N PHE A 108 1.45 4.36 -2.75
CA PHE A 108 1.42 2.92 -3.05
C PHE A 108 0.16 2.52 -3.83
N ALA A 109 -1.01 3.03 -3.47
CA ALA A 109 -2.23 2.80 -4.23
C ALA A 109 -2.11 3.30 -5.68
N GLN A 110 -1.51 4.48 -5.88
CA GLN A 110 -1.22 5.04 -7.21
C GLN A 110 -0.24 4.16 -8.00
N ALA A 111 0.80 3.64 -7.34
CA ALA A 111 1.77 2.74 -7.97
C ALA A 111 1.10 1.43 -8.44
N VAL A 112 0.21 0.85 -7.62
CA VAL A 112 -0.58 -0.33 -8.00
C VAL A 112 -1.49 -0.02 -9.19
N ALA A 113 -2.19 1.12 -9.16
CA ALA A 113 -3.07 1.54 -10.24
C ALA A 113 -2.32 1.70 -11.57
N LEU A 114 -1.14 2.32 -11.55
CA LEU A 114 -0.27 2.47 -12.72
C LEU A 114 0.30 1.12 -13.21
N GLY A 115 0.63 0.22 -12.28
CA GLY A 115 1.14 -1.11 -12.62
C GLY A 115 0.14 -1.98 -13.40
N MET A 116 -1.16 -1.73 -13.26
CA MET A 116 -2.21 -2.44 -14.00
C MET A 116 -2.43 -1.91 -15.43
N GLU A 117 -1.77 -0.82 -15.80
CA GLU A 117 -1.89 -0.24 -17.13
C GLU A 117 -0.79 -0.78 -18.06
N GLU A 118 -1.12 -0.93 -19.34
CA GLU A 118 -0.18 -1.42 -20.34
C GLU A 118 0.86 -0.36 -20.75
N GLU A 119 0.64 0.91 -20.41
CA GLU A 119 1.51 2.00 -20.79
C GLU A 119 2.77 2.04 -19.94
N ALA A 120 3.93 1.87 -20.58
CA ALA A 120 5.23 1.95 -19.93
C ALA A 120 5.58 3.41 -19.60
N LEU A 121 5.61 3.76 -18.35
CA LEU A 121 6.08 5.06 -17.88
C LEU A 121 7.60 5.03 -17.63
N THR A 122 8.27 6.16 -17.90
CA THR A 122 9.64 6.35 -17.40
C THR A 122 9.63 6.39 -15.87
N ALA A 123 10.73 6.00 -15.23
CA ALA A 123 10.84 6.06 -13.77
C ALA A 123 10.53 7.46 -13.21
N ALA A 124 10.92 8.51 -13.94
CA ALA A 124 10.64 9.90 -13.55
C ALA A 124 9.14 10.22 -13.61
N ALA A 125 8.44 9.85 -14.68
CA ALA A 125 7.00 10.07 -14.84
C ALA A 125 6.20 9.24 -13.82
N PHE A 126 6.61 8.00 -13.59
CA PHE A 126 6.03 7.14 -12.57
C PHE A 126 6.15 7.78 -11.18
N CYS A 127 7.36 8.15 -10.75
CA CYS A 127 7.58 8.75 -9.44
C CYS A 127 6.88 10.11 -9.29
N GLU A 128 6.78 10.93 -10.34
CA GLU A 128 6.02 12.17 -10.31
C GLU A 128 4.52 11.91 -10.06
N SER A 129 3.95 10.90 -10.72
CA SER A 129 2.55 10.51 -10.47
C SER A 129 2.32 10.08 -9.01
N LEU A 130 3.27 9.32 -8.41
CA LEU A 130 3.20 8.95 -7.00
C LEU A 130 3.35 10.16 -6.08
N ALA A 131 4.24 11.08 -6.42
CA ALA A 131 4.47 12.30 -5.66
C ALA A 131 3.23 13.19 -5.63
N LEU A 132 2.52 13.32 -6.76
CA LEU A 132 1.25 14.05 -6.82
C LEU A 132 0.18 13.43 -5.91
N ALA A 133 0.08 12.10 -5.88
CA ALA A 133 -0.84 11.41 -4.98
C ALA A 133 -0.47 11.59 -3.51
N ALA A 134 0.82 11.49 -3.16
CA ALA A 134 1.33 11.68 -1.79
C ALA A 134 1.16 13.12 -1.31
N ALA A 135 1.35 14.11 -2.19
CA ALA A 135 1.30 15.54 -1.86
C ALA A 135 -0.05 16.02 -1.30
N VAL A 136 -1.12 15.24 -1.54
CA VAL A 136 -2.44 15.49 -0.95
C VAL A 136 -2.38 15.44 0.59
N HIS A 137 -1.46 14.64 1.13
CA HIS A 137 -1.34 14.39 2.58
C HIS A 137 0.00 14.87 3.17
N ASP A 138 1.12 14.65 2.46
CA ASP A 138 2.47 14.98 2.93
C ASP A 138 3.37 15.39 1.76
N LYS A 139 3.74 16.69 1.72
CA LYS A 139 4.62 17.24 0.69
C LYS A 139 6.06 16.75 0.82
N THR A 140 6.51 16.45 2.04
CA THR A 140 7.88 15.95 2.28
C THR A 140 8.08 14.59 1.63
N LEU A 141 7.13 13.66 1.83
CA LEU A 141 7.20 12.37 1.15
C LEU A 141 7.09 12.52 -0.38
N ALA A 142 6.31 13.47 -0.87
CA ALA A 142 6.21 13.74 -2.30
C ALA A 142 7.57 14.17 -2.90
N GLU A 143 8.34 14.97 -2.20
CA GLU A 143 9.69 15.35 -2.62
C GLU A 143 10.65 14.16 -2.65
N GLU A 144 10.61 13.30 -1.64
CA GLU A 144 11.42 12.09 -1.60
C GLU A 144 11.10 11.13 -2.76
N LEU A 145 9.82 11.02 -3.12
CA LEU A 145 9.40 10.24 -4.29
C LEU A 145 9.96 10.81 -5.61
N ARG A 146 10.02 12.14 -5.77
CA ARG A 146 10.66 12.79 -6.93
C ARG A 146 12.17 12.55 -7.00
N HIS A 147 12.80 12.36 -5.87
CA HIS A 147 14.24 12.08 -5.80
C HIS A 147 14.59 10.62 -6.13
N LEU A 148 13.65 9.69 -5.98
CA LEU A 148 13.88 8.25 -6.13
C LEU A 148 14.53 7.87 -7.48
N PRO A 149 14.16 8.41 -8.65
CA PRO A 149 14.77 8.06 -9.93
C PRO A 149 16.28 8.28 -9.98
N ARG A 150 16.81 9.26 -9.25
CA ARG A 150 18.27 9.53 -9.18
C ARG A 150 19.03 8.39 -8.50
N LEU A 151 18.40 7.71 -7.56
CA LEU A 151 19.02 6.59 -6.83
C LEU A 151 19.18 5.35 -7.70
N LEU A 152 18.43 5.22 -8.81
CA LEU A 152 18.56 4.10 -9.74
C LEU A 152 19.91 4.06 -10.45
N THR A 153 20.62 5.19 -10.53
CA THR A 153 21.98 5.28 -11.10
C THR A 153 23.09 4.99 -10.09
N TRP A 154 22.75 4.90 -8.79
CA TRP A 154 23.73 4.64 -7.74
C TRP A 154 24.03 3.14 -7.64
N ASP A 155 25.18 2.86 -7.00
CA ASP A 155 25.43 1.52 -6.49
C ASP A 155 24.30 1.09 -5.55
N VAL A 156 23.91 -0.19 -5.62
CA VAL A 156 22.75 -0.73 -4.90
C VAL A 156 22.91 -0.57 -3.39
N SER A 157 24.10 -0.91 -2.85
CA SER A 157 24.33 -0.83 -1.40
C SER A 157 24.27 0.61 -0.91
N ARG A 158 24.80 1.54 -1.69
CA ARG A 158 24.74 2.98 -1.42
C ARG A 158 23.29 3.49 -1.44
N ALA A 159 22.52 3.11 -2.45
CA ALA A 159 21.12 3.50 -2.59
C ALA A 159 20.28 2.98 -1.40
N LEU A 160 20.37 1.70 -1.08
CA LEU A 160 19.66 1.09 0.05
C LEU A 160 20.09 1.70 1.39
N GLY A 161 21.39 1.97 1.58
CA GLY A 161 21.92 2.65 2.76
C GLY A 161 21.41 4.08 2.94
N ALA A 162 21.06 4.77 1.84
CA ALA A 162 20.41 6.08 1.88
C ALA A 162 18.92 5.94 2.19
N LEU A 163 18.20 5.08 1.46
CA LEU A 163 16.76 4.89 1.58
C LEU A 163 16.30 4.50 2.98
N ARG A 164 17.05 3.64 3.68
CA ARG A 164 16.72 3.21 5.05
C ARG A 164 16.64 4.35 6.07
N LYS A 165 17.21 5.51 5.77
CA LYS A 165 17.30 6.66 6.69
C LYS A 165 16.27 7.75 6.38
N VAL A 166 15.61 7.69 5.23
CA VAL A 166 14.69 8.73 4.79
C VAL A 166 13.50 8.83 5.73
N GLY A 167 13.28 10.03 6.27
CA GLY A 167 12.13 10.33 7.13
C GLY A 167 12.18 9.71 8.53
N VAL A 168 13.27 9.02 8.88
CA VAL A 168 13.43 8.37 10.20
C VAL A 168 14.30 9.23 11.12
N PRO A 169 13.84 9.55 12.33
CA PRO A 169 14.66 10.23 13.33
C PRO A 169 15.93 9.43 13.67
N ARG A 170 17.06 10.13 13.87
CA ARG A 170 18.32 9.46 14.20
C ARG A 170 18.24 8.59 15.45
N SER A 171 17.43 8.99 16.43
CA SER A 171 17.18 8.21 17.66
C SER A 171 16.52 6.87 17.40
N GLU A 172 15.68 6.78 16.36
CA GLU A 172 15.00 5.55 15.96
C GLU A 172 15.84 4.64 15.06
N LEU A 173 16.95 5.17 14.51
CA LEU A 173 17.92 4.38 13.73
C LEU A 173 18.97 3.71 14.61
N ALA A 174 19.15 4.17 15.85
CA ALA A 174 20.16 3.62 16.76
C ALA A 174 19.82 2.17 17.13
N GLY A 175 20.75 1.23 16.83
CA GLY A 175 20.58 -0.18 17.13
C GLY A 175 19.65 -0.94 16.14
N VAL A 176 19.11 -0.28 15.12
CA VAL A 176 18.33 -0.96 14.06
C VAL A 176 19.30 -1.48 13.01
N ASP A 177 19.34 -2.79 12.86
CA ASP A 177 20.01 -3.44 11.75
C ASP A 177 19.00 -3.71 10.63
N GLY A 178 19.32 -3.25 9.39
CA GLY A 178 18.43 -3.38 8.24
C GLY A 178 17.39 -2.26 8.09
N LEU A 179 16.25 -2.59 7.50
CA LEU A 179 15.16 -1.66 7.20
C LEU A 179 14.36 -1.37 8.47
N PRO A 180 14.22 -0.10 8.89
CA PRO A 180 13.45 0.23 10.09
C PRO A 180 11.94 0.01 9.87
N PRO A 181 11.16 -0.24 10.94
CA PRO A 181 9.69 -0.42 10.88
C PRO A 181 8.98 0.92 10.68
N HIS A 182 9.35 1.64 9.64
CA HIS A 182 8.85 2.97 9.32
C HIS A 182 8.36 3.01 7.87
N VAL A 183 7.18 3.60 7.64
CA VAL A 183 6.47 3.53 6.36
C VAL A 183 7.26 4.09 5.17
N VAL A 184 8.03 5.16 5.38
CA VAL A 184 8.77 5.82 4.29
C VAL A 184 9.92 4.96 3.76
N PRO A 185 10.88 4.45 4.58
CA PRO A 185 11.91 3.55 4.09
C PRO A 185 11.36 2.28 3.44
N VAL A 186 10.32 1.68 4.04
CA VAL A 186 9.69 0.47 3.49
C VAL A 186 9.11 0.75 2.11
N LEU A 187 8.33 1.82 1.94
CA LEU A 187 7.76 2.19 0.63
C LEU A 187 8.85 2.50 -0.39
N LEU A 188 9.81 3.38 -0.05
CA LEU A 188 10.84 3.82 -0.99
C LEU A 188 11.77 2.67 -1.41
N THR A 189 12.13 1.77 -0.49
CA THR A 189 12.94 0.58 -0.80
C THR A 189 12.19 -0.38 -1.71
N SER A 190 10.89 -0.59 -1.49
CA SER A 190 10.05 -1.43 -2.34
C SER A 190 9.90 -0.85 -3.75
N LEU A 191 9.66 0.46 -3.86
CA LEU A 191 9.61 1.17 -5.14
C LEU A 191 10.95 1.12 -5.88
N TYR A 192 12.06 1.33 -5.16
CA TYR A 192 13.41 1.22 -5.72
C TYR A 192 13.67 -0.17 -6.30
N ALA A 193 13.36 -1.22 -5.55
CA ALA A 193 13.55 -2.59 -6.00
C ALA A 193 12.69 -2.91 -7.25
N THR A 194 11.45 -2.47 -7.26
CA THR A 194 10.53 -2.62 -8.40
C THR A 194 11.06 -1.90 -9.64
N LEU A 195 11.49 -0.64 -9.51
CA LEU A 195 12.01 0.15 -10.62
C LEU A 195 13.38 -0.33 -11.10
N LYS A 196 14.19 -0.89 -10.21
CA LYS A 196 15.51 -1.44 -10.55
C LYS A 196 15.41 -2.76 -11.31
N MET A 197 14.39 -3.57 -11.01
CA MET A 197 14.17 -4.91 -11.56
C MET A 197 12.70 -5.10 -11.99
N PRO A 198 12.21 -4.30 -12.96
CA PRO A 198 10.78 -4.23 -13.27
C PRO A 198 10.22 -5.50 -13.91
N HIS A 199 11.09 -6.36 -14.44
CA HIS A 199 10.70 -7.59 -15.15
C HIS A 199 11.14 -8.87 -14.42
N ASP A 200 11.78 -8.74 -13.24
CA ASP A 200 12.26 -9.89 -12.47
C ASP A 200 11.72 -9.86 -11.05
N PHE A 201 10.61 -10.57 -10.86
CA PHE A 201 9.96 -10.71 -9.56
C PHE A 201 10.90 -11.27 -8.49
N ARG A 202 11.71 -12.28 -8.84
CA ARG A 202 12.56 -12.96 -7.86
C ARG A 202 13.69 -12.07 -7.38
N GLU A 203 14.37 -11.41 -8.32
CA GLU A 203 15.51 -10.55 -7.97
C GLU A 203 15.05 -9.30 -7.24
N ALA A 204 13.92 -8.69 -7.61
CA ALA A 204 13.38 -7.54 -6.88
C ALA A 204 13.01 -7.89 -5.43
N VAL A 205 12.30 -9.01 -5.21
CA VAL A 205 11.95 -9.46 -3.87
C VAL A 205 13.21 -9.88 -3.09
N ALA A 206 14.16 -10.58 -3.72
CA ALA A 206 15.42 -10.96 -3.10
C ALA A 206 16.26 -9.73 -2.71
N LEU A 207 16.24 -8.66 -3.52
CA LEU A 207 16.91 -7.41 -3.19
C LEU A 207 16.39 -6.82 -1.87
N VAL A 208 15.08 -6.79 -1.71
CA VAL A 208 14.44 -6.28 -0.48
C VAL A 208 14.74 -7.18 0.71
N LEU A 209 14.64 -8.51 0.55
CA LEU A 209 14.92 -9.47 1.64
C LEU A 209 16.36 -9.37 2.15
N ARG A 210 17.32 -9.04 1.29
CA ARG A 210 18.73 -8.82 1.69
C ARG A 210 18.95 -7.58 2.54
N CYS A 211 17.97 -6.66 2.63
CA CYS A 211 18.10 -5.49 3.49
C CYS A 211 18.05 -5.81 4.98
N GLY A 212 17.43 -6.92 5.40
CA GLY A 212 17.16 -7.21 6.81
C GLY A 212 16.12 -6.25 7.42
N GLY A 213 15.74 -6.48 8.67
CA GLY A 213 14.74 -5.64 9.36
C GLY A 213 13.31 -5.89 8.87
N GLU A 214 12.55 -4.84 8.58
CA GLU A 214 11.13 -4.87 8.19
C GLU A 214 10.92 -5.35 6.73
N VAL A 215 11.48 -6.52 6.41
CA VAL A 215 11.51 -7.04 5.03
C VAL A 215 10.24 -7.78 4.62
N ASP A 216 9.44 -8.26 5.53
CA ASP A 216 8.18 -8.95 5.27
C ASP A 216 7.16 -8.01 4.61
N VAL A 217 6.94 -6.82 5.19
CA VAL A 217 6.08 -5.79 4.60
C VAL A 217 6.68 -5.26 3.30
N ALA A 218 7.99 -4.99 3.27
CA ALA A 218 8.64 -4.49 2.07
C ALA A 218 8.60 -5.50 0.91
N ALA A 219 8.79 -6.79 1.18
CA ALA A 219 8.65 -7.85 0.17
C ALA A 219 7.20 -8.00 -0.31
N ALA A 220 6.21 -7.87 0.59
CA ALA A 220 4.80 -7.89 0.23
C ALA A 220 4.44 -6.70 -0.68
N VAL A 221 4.92 -5.49 -0.38
CA VAL A 221 4.72 -4.29 -1.20
C VAL A 221 5.38 -4.45 -2.57
N THR A 222 6.64 -4.91 -2.61
CA THR A 222 7.36 -5.18 -3.88
C THR A 222 6.65 -6.23 -4.71
N GLY A 223 6.22 -7.33 -4.06
CA GLY A 223 5.48 -8.39 -4.72
C GLY A 223 4.13 -7.94 -5.27
N ALA A 224 3.43 -7.06 -4.56
CA ALA A 224 2.17 -6.49 -5.01
C ALA A 224 2.35 -5.58 -6.24
N LEU A 225 3.39 -4.73 -6.24
CA LEU A 225 3.72 -3.85 -7.38
C LEU A 225 4.05 -4.66 -8.63
N LEU A 226 4.92 -5.65 -8.49
CA LEU A 226 5.30 -6.52 -9.62
C LEU A 226 4.15 -7.44 -10.03
N GLY A 227 3.32 -7.88 -9.09
CA GLY A 227 2.11 -8.64 -9.41
C GLY A 227 1.10 -7.84 -10.22
N ALA A 228 0.92 -6.55 -9.90
CA ALA A 228 0.08 -5.64 -10.66
C ALA A 228 0.63 -5.36 -12.07
N HIS A 229 1.96 -5.26 -12.18
CA HIS A 229 2.63 -4.94 -13.46
C HIS A 229 2.78 -6.17 -14.37
N LEU A 230 3.21 -7.30 -13.84
CA LEU A 230 3.58 -8.49 -14.63
C LEU A 230 2.48 -9.54 -14.69
N GLY A 231 1.47 -9.43 -13.83
CA GLY A 231 0.42 -10.41 -13.69
C GLY A 231 0.89 -11.73 -13.04
N THR A 232 -0.04 -12.64 -12.86
CA THR A 232 0.19 -13.91 -12.13
C THR A 232 1.18 -14.86 -12.81
N ARG A 233 1.40 -14.72 -14.12
CA ARG A 233 2.33 -15.60 -14.87
C ARG A 233 3.79 -15.36 -14.50
N ALA A 234 4.14 -14.15 -14.10
CA ALA A 234 5.50 -13.82 -13.67
C ALA A 234 5.82 -14.33 -12.25
N LEU A 235 4.80 -14.64 -11.46
CA LEU A 235 5.01 -15.19 -10.12
C LEU A 235 5.48 -16.64 -10.20
N PRO A 236 6.57 -17.01 -9.47
CA PRO A 236 7.07 -18.40 -9.48
C PRO A 236 5.99 -19.40 -9.08
N ALA A 237 5.79 -20.43 -9.91
CA ALA A 237 4.72 -21.42 -9.73
C ALA A 237 4.77 -22.09 -8.34
N ARG A 238 5.99 -22.34 -7.82
CA ARG A 238 6.18 -22.90 -6.48
C ARG A 238 5.60 -21.98 -5.39
N LEU A 239 5.86 -20.67 -5.46
CA LEU A 239 5.36 -19.71 -4.49
C LEU A 239 3.83 -19.61 -4.55
N ARG A 240 3.26 -19.56 -5.77
CA ARG A 240 1.79 -19.53 -5.94
C ARG A 240 1.09 -20.73 -5.32
N LYS A 241 1.70 -21.91 -5.38
CA LYS A 241 1.14 -23.15 -4.80
C LYS A 241 1.28 -23.20 -3.27
N GLN A 242 2.20 -22.46 -2.70
CA GLN A 242 2.51 -22.50 -1.26
C GLN A 242 1.88 -21.36 -0.48
N VAL A 243 1.25 -20.37 -1.16
CA VAL A 243 0.65 -19.24 -0.46
C VAL A 243 -0.58 -19.71 0.33
N LEU A 244 -0.62 -19.35 1.61
CA LEU A 244 -1.78 -19.63 2.46
C LEU A 244 -3.00 -18.86 1.95
N TYR A 245 -4.16 -19.51 1.96
CA TYR A 245 -5.42 -18.93 1.50
C TYR A 245 -5.39 -18.47 0.02
N GLY A 246 -4.58 -19.12 -0.83
CA GLY A 246 -4.42 -18.73 -2.24
C GLY A 246 -5.73 -18.68 -3.02
N GLU A 247 -6.63 -19.65 -2.82
CA GLU A 247 -7.96 -19.66 -3.45
C GLU A 247 -8.83 -18.50 -2.98
N ASN A 248 -8.83 -18.19 -1.68
CA ASN A 248 -9.56 -17.03 -1.13
C ASN A 248 -9.03 -15.70 -1.68
N LEU A 249 -7.71 -15.59 -1.88
CA LEU A 249 -7.10 -14.41 -2.48
C LEU A 249 -7.54 -14.23 -3.93
N LEU A 250 -7.59 -15.29 -4.72
CA LEU A 250 -8.06 -15.26 -6.11
C LEU A 250 -9.55 -14.91 -6.20
N ASP A 251 -10.40 -15.57 -5.41
CA ASP A 251 -11.83 -15.25 -5.33
C ASP A 251 -12.06 -13.79 -4.95
N THR A 252 -11.36 -13.31 -3.92
CA THR A 252 -11.46 -11.92 -3.48
C THR A 252 -11.01 -10.94 -4.57
N ALA A 253 -9.95 -11.28 -5.32
CA ALA A 253 -9.47 -10.45 -6.42
C ALA A 253 -10.49 -10.36 -7.55
N ASP A 254 -11.11 -11.49 -7.93
CA ASP A 254 -12.15 -11.54 -8.95
C ASP A 254 -13.39 -10.74 -8.54
N ARG A 255 -13.84 -10.89 -7.29
CA ARG A 255 -14.97 -10.14 -6.76
C ARG A 255 -14.70 -8.63 -6.67
N LEU A 256 -13.48 -8.24 -6.30
CA LEU A 256 -13.06 -6.84 -6.26
C LEU A 256 -13.04 -6.24 -7.68
N PHE A 257 -12.54 -7.00 -8.65
CA PHE A 257 -12.57 -6.61 -10.05
C PHE A 257 -14.00 -6.43 -10.57
N GLN A 258 -14.91 -7.37 -10.29
CA GLN A 258 -16.32 -7.26 -10.65
C GLN A 258 -16.98 -6.03 -10.02
N ALA A 259 -16.73 -5.77 -8.74
CA ALA A 259 -17.24 -4.58 -8.05
C ALA A 259 -16.75 -3.28 -8.70
N ARG A 260 -15.49 -3.24 -9.15
CA ARG A 260 -14.94 -2.12 -9.92
C ARG A 260 -15.68 -1.94 -11.25
N GLN A 261 -15.90 -3.01 -12.02
CA GLN A 261 -16.60 -2.98 -13.31
C GLN A 261 -18.04 -2.46 -13.18
N VAL A 262 -18.77 -2.95 -12.17
CA VAL A 262 -20.14 -2.47 -11.88
C VAL A 262 -20.14 -0.96 -11.61
N ARG A 263 -19.21 -0.49 -10.78
CA ARG A 263 -19.08 0.94 -10.48
C ARG A 263 -18.75 1.77 -11.73
N GLU A 264 -17.82 1.32 -12.57
CA GLU A 264 -17.44 2.01 -13.81
C GLU A 264 -18.64 2.14 -14.76
N THR A 265 -19.42 1.09 -14.89
CA THR A 265 -20.66 1.09 -15.70
C THR A 265 -21.68 2.11 -15.15
N LEU A 266 -21.91 2.12 -13.84
CA LEU A 266 -22.83 3.07 -13.20
C LEU A 266 -22.39 4.53 -13.38
N VAL A 267 -21.11 4.82 -13.21
CA VAL A 267 -20.57 6.18 -13.39
C VAL A 267 -20.74 6.65 -14.84
N THR A 268 -20.48 5.78 -15.81
CA THR A 268 -20.65 6.08 -17.23
C THR A 268 -22.11 6.34 -17.55
N ALA A 269 -23.04 5.52 -17.08
CA ALA A 269 -24.47 5.68 -17.28
C ALA A 269 -24.98 7.02 -16.69
N LEU A 270 -24.55 7.36 -15.47
CA LEU A 270 -24.92 8.64 -14.83
C LEU A 270 -24.35 9.87 -15.58
N ALA A 271 -23.14 9.77 -16.11
CA ALA A 271 -22.54 10.84 -16.89
C ALA A 271 -23.28 11.09 -18.21
N LEU A 272 -23.75 10.04 -18.86
CA LEU A 272 -24.57 10.14 -20.08
C LEU A 272 -25.95 10.75 -19.79
N HIS A 273 -26.55 10.41 -18.66
CA HIS A 273 -27.88 10.96 -18.27
C HIS A 273 -27.82 12.47 -17.95
N ARG A 274 -26.71 12.96 -17.38
CA ARG A 274 -26.53 14.40 -17.08
C ARG A 274 -26.26 15.28 -18.31
N ARG A 275 -25.95 14.69 -19.45
CA ARG A 275 -25.71 15.42 -20.73
C ARG A 275 -26.93 15.53 -21.61
N ARG A 276 -28.03 14.90 -21.22
CA ARG A 276 -29.35 15.03 -21.82
C ARG A 276 -30.22 16.00 -20.99
#